data_b4eb5cdf6ac05ee7c98bec4bb826af37
#
_entry.id   b4eb5cdf6ac05ee7c98bec4bb826af37
#
_cell.length_a   1.000
_cell.length_b   1.000
_cell.length_c   1.000
_cell.angle_alpha   90.00
_cell.angle_beta   90.00
_cell.angle_gamma   90.00
#
_symmetry.space_group_name_H-M   'P 1'
#
loop_
_entity.id
_entity.type
_entity.pdbx_description
1 polymer ?
#
loop_
_entity_poly.entity_id
_entity_poly.type
_entity_poly.pdbx_seq_one_letter_code
_entity_poly.pdbx_strand_id
1 'polypeptide(L)'
;MASKSPEWNPTLDQAVAKERCGARSYSWETLSESDDVSAIAQKTYTNGFKCHMEYSLDAGSVEFLVPKDAKTFTITAGQSDYSRDTNVTVTFEISDPISDKVLDSASLRLNEAKEFSIDVSSVPRLKMKALVEAAPGESRKSNISITVIWADPKFS
;
A
#
# COMPACT_ATOMS: atom_id res chain seq x y z
N MET A 1 -23.80 26.31 8.65
CA MET A 1 -23.71 25.06 7.88
C MET A 1 -22.35 24.45 8.07
N ALA A 2 -22.32 23.22 8.53
CA ALA A 2 -21.07 22.50 8.60
C ALA A 2 -20.59 22.20 7.19
N SER A 3 -19.46 22.77 6.78
CA SER A 3 -18.83 22.37 5.55
C SER A 3 -18.24 20.98 5.71
N LYS A 4 -18.62 20.07 4.85
CA LYS A 4 -17.94 18.77 4.77
C LYS A 4 -16.50 19.01 4.34
N SER A 5 -15.55 18.36 5.01
CA SER A 5 -14.21 18.27 4.50
C SER A 5 -14.29 17.65 3.10
N PRO A 6 -13.64 18.23 2.10
CA PRO A 6 -13.66 17.66 0.75
C PRO A 6 -13.02 16.27 0.78
N GLU A 7 -13.72 15.30 0.21
CA GLU A 7 -13.16 13.97 -0.01
C GLU A 7 -12.18 14.05 -1.18
N TRP A 8 -11.02 13.42 -1.02
CA TRP A 8 -10.01 13.43 -2.05
C TRP A 8 -9.35 12.06 -2.17
N ASN A 9 -9.34 11.53 -3.39
CA ASN A 9 -8.70 10.26 -3.71
C ASN A 9 -7.36 10.54 -4.35
N PRO A 10 -6.25 10.41 -3.63
CA PRO A 10 -4.93 10.66 -4.22
C PRO A 10 -4.61 9.63 -5.30
N THR A 11 -4.02 10.08 -6.38
CA THR A 11 -3.54 9.24 -7.46
C THR A 11 -2.04 9.04 -7.35
N LEU A 12 -1.53 8.01 -7.98
CA LEU A 12 -0.08 7.73 -7.97
C LEU A 12 0.74 8.90 -8.51
N ASP A 13 0.19 9.64 -9.49
CA ASP A 13 0.84 10.82 -10.07
C ASP A 13 1.02 11.96 -9.06
N GLN A 14 0.22 11.99 -8.02
CA GLN A 14 0.27 13.01 -6.96
C GLN A 14 1.23 12.64 -5.84
N ALA A 15 1.84 11.46 -5.90
CA ALA A 15 2.82 11.05 -4.90
C ALA A 15 4.04 11.98 -4.95
N VAL A 16 4.49 12.43 -3.77
CA VAL A 16 5.67 13.30 -3.65
C VAL A 16 6.96 12.50 -3.56
N ALA A 17 6.88 11.21 -3.27
CA ALA A 17 8.01 10.29 -3.30
C ALA A 17 7.50 8.88 -3.58
N LYS A 18 8.28 8.13 -4.35
CA LYS A 18 8.03 6.71 -4.65
C LYS A 18 9.36 5.97 -4.61
N GLU A 19 9.41 4.91 -3.81
CA GLU A 19 10.55 4.00 -3.84
C GLU A 19 10.19 2.78 -4.66
N ARG A 20 11.16 2.26 -5.40
CA ARG A 20 10.97 1.07 -6.22
C ARG A 20 10.52 -0.11 -5.36
N CYS A 21 9.58 -0.84 -5.89
CA CYS A 21 9.20 -2.11 -5.30
C CYS A 21 10.03 -3.22 -5.94
N GLY A 22 10.95 -3.78 -5.17
CA GLY A 22 11.73 -4.91 -5.63
C GLY A 22 13.10 -4.55 -6.21
N ALA A 23 13.85 -5.59 -6.56
CA ALA A 23 15.27 -5.51 -6.91
C ALA A 23 15.53 -5.21 -8.38
N ARG A 24 14.51 -5.00 -9.20
CA ARG A 24 14.65 -4.75 -10.64
C ARG A 24 13.95 -3.48 -11.06
N SER A 25 13.57 -3.41 -12.33
CA SER A 25 12.93 -2.25 -12.93
C SER A 25 11.43 -2.13 -12.61
N TYR A 26 10.90 -2.91 -11.69
CA TYR A 26 9.49 -2.81 -11.31
C TYR A 26 9.22 -1.50 -10.58
N SER A 27 8.12 -0.87 -10.93
CA SER A 27 7.68 0.38 -10.35
C SER A 27 6.22 0.27 -9.95
N TRP A 28 5.79 1.21 -9.11
CA TRP A 28 4.38 1.33 -8.77
C TRP A 28 3.57 1.67 -10.02
N GLU A 29 2.42 1.02 -10.16
CA GLU A 29 1.49 1.22 -11.27
C GLU A 29 0.10 1.53 -10.73
N THR A 30 -0.64 2.36 -11.45
CA THR A 30 -2.03 2.67 -11.11
C THR A 30 -2.92 1.45 -11.39
N LEU A 31 -3.88 1.20 -10.51
CA LEU A 31 -4.88 0.15 -10.75
C LEU A 31 -5.77 0.52 -11.94
N SER A 32 -6.23 -0.49 -12.66
CA SER A 32 -7.09 -0.33 -13.84
C SER A 32 -8.27 -1.27 -13.75
N GLU A 33 -9.44 -0.83 -14.21
CA GLU A 33 -10.65 -1.64 -14.25
C GLU A 33 -10.51 -2.92 -15.08
N SER A 34 -9.67 -2.88 -16.10
CA SER A 34 -9.43 -4.02 -16.98
C SER A 34 -8.33 -4.95 -16.49
N ASP A 35 -7.77 -4.67 -15.31
CA ASP A 35 -6.62 -5.40 -14.79
C ASP A 35 -7.07 -6.48 -13.81
N ASP A 36 -6.91 -7.74 -14.20
CA ASP A 36 -7.28 -8.90 -13.38
C ASP A 36 -6.53 -8.94 -12.05
N VAL A 37 -5.32 -8.34 -11.98
CA VAL A 37 -4.53 -8.35 -10.75
C VAL A 37 -5.01 -7.34 -9.71
N SER A 38 -6.05 -6.56 -9.99
CA SER A 38 -6.58 -5.53 -9.09
C SER A 38 -7.55 -6.06 -8.03
N ALA A 39 -7.59 -7.37 -7.78
CA ALA A 39 -8.47 -7.96 -6.78
C ALA A 39 -7.70 -8.36 -5.51
N ILE A 40 -8.27 -8.02 -4.34
CA ILE A 40 -7.79 -8.44 -3.03
C ILE A 40 -8.92 -9.20 -2.35
N ALA A 41 -8.65 -10.40 -1.86
CA ALA A 41 -9.62 -11.22 -1.13
C ALA A 41 -10.97 -11.28 -1.87
N GLN A 42 -10.91 -11.49 -3.18
CA GLN A 42 -12.06 -11.67 -4.09
C GLN A 42 -12.86 -10.39 -4.36
N LYS A 43 -12.35 -9.23 -3.98
CA LYS A 43 -12.96 -7.94 -4.30
C LYS A 43 -12.07 -7.17 -5.26
N THR A 44 -12.65 -6.70 -6.38
CA THR A 44 -11.95 -5.90 -7.38
C THR A 44 -11.95 -4.43 -6.99
N TYR A 45 -10.80 -3.78 -7.15
CA TYR A 45 -10.62 -2.36 -6.88
C TYR A 45 -10.21 -1.64 -8.16
N THR A 46 -10.67 -0.41 -8.33
CA THR A 46 -10.38 0.39 -9.52
C THR A 46 -9.51 1.61 -9.22
N ASN A 47 -9.37 1.97 -7.94
CA ASN A 47 -8.55 3.10 -7.51
C ASN A 47 -7.42 2.61 -6.63
N GLY A 48 -6.24 3.18 -6.81
CA GLY A 48 -5.08 2.86 -6.01
C GLY A 48 -3.87 2.50 -6.85
N PHE A 49 -2.95 1.79 -6.26
CA PHE A 49 -1.69 1.45 -6.91
C PHE A 49 -1.20 0.07 -6.47
N LYS A 50 -0.41 -0.52 -7.32
CA LYS A 50 0.11 -1.89 -7.14
C LYS A 50 1.58 -1.95 -7.53
N CYS A 51 2.27 -2.95 -7.04
CA CYS A 51 3.60 -3.29 -7.50
C CYS A 51 3.91 -4.78 -7.41
N HIS A 52 4.56 -5.29 -8.45
CA HIS A 52 4.99 -6.68 -8.48
C HIS A 52 6.31 -6.82 -7.73
N MET A 53 6.41 -7.83 -6.87
CA MET A 53 7.61 -8.14 -6.11
C MET A 53 8.07 -9.56 -6.41
N GLU A 54 9.38 -9.75 -6.64
CA GLU A 54 9.96 -11.02 -7.06
C GLU A 54 10.83 -11.69 -6.00
N TYR A 55 11.13 -10.99 -4.91
CA TYR A 55 12.00 -11.53 -3.88
C TYR A 55 11.46 -11.24 -2.49
N SER A 56 11.67 -12.19 -1.58
CA SER A 56 11.50 -11.90 -0.15
C SER A 56 12.44 -10.75 0.22
N LEU A 57 12.07 -9.99 1.25
CA LEU A 57 12.76 -8.76 1.68
C LEU A 57 12.67 -7.60 0.69
N ASP A 58 11.97 -7.76 -0.43
CA ASP A 58 11.66 -6.62 -1.30
C ASP A 58 10.71 -5.68 -0.57
N ALA A 59 10.95 -4.39 -0.77
CA ALA A 59 10.13 -3.35 -0.16
C ALA A 59 9.94 -2.21 -1.15
N GLY A 60 8.83 -1.51 -0.99
CA GLY A 60 8.56 -0.31 -1.76
C GLY A 60 7.61 0.59 -1.01
N SER A 61 7.63 1.87 -1.33
CA SER A 61 6.77 2.84 -0.66
C SER A 61 6.31 3.95 -1.59
N VAL A 62 5.18 4.56 -1.19
CA VAL A 62 4.60 5.73 -1.84
C VAL A 62 4.28 6.74 -0.75
N GLU A 63 4.63 8.01 -0.97
CA GLU A 63 4.35 9.08 -0.02
C GLU A 63 3.44 10.13 -0.63
N PHE A 64 2.48 10.61 0.17
CA PHE A 64 1.58 11.70 -0.20
C PHE A 64 1.65 12.82 0.83
N LEU A 65 1.51 14.06 0.34
CA LEU A 65 1.22 15.17 1.25
C LEU A 65 -0.23 15.05 1.72
N VAL A 66 -0.45 15.31 3.01
CA VAL A 66 -1.80 15.33 3.58
C VAL A 66 -2.43 16.68 3.23
N PRO A 67 -3.63 16.70 2.62
CA PRO A 67 -4.34 17.95 2.37
C PRO A 67 -4.57 18.72 3.65
N LYS A 68 -4.48 20.05 3.59
CA LYS A 68 -4.50 20.95 4.75
C LYS A 68 -5.69 20.70 5.69
N ASP A 69 -6.87 20.43 5.14
CA ASP A 69 -8.09 20.29 5.93
C ASP A 69 -8.51 18.84 6.14
N ALA A 70 -7.69 17.89 5.72
CA ALA A 70 -8.00 16.47 5.90
C ALA A 70 -7.84 16.08 7.37
N LYS A 71 -8.76 15.26 7.85
CA LYS A 71 -8.75 14.73 9.20
C LYS A 71 -8.53 13.22 9.23
N THR A 72 -8.98 12.52 8.19
CA THR A 72 -8.94 11.07 8.14
C THR A 72 -8.38 10.60 6.80
N PHE A 73 -7.58 9.54 6.84
CA PHE A 73 -7.13 8.83 5.66
C PHE A 73 -7.54 7.37 5.77
N THR A 74 -8.19 6.86 4.73
CA THR A 74 -8.54 5.43 4.65
C THR A 74 -7.91 4.81 3.42
N ILE A 75 -7.51 3.54 3.54
CA ILE A 75 -6.91 2.78 2.44
C ILE A 75 -7.02 1.29 2.77
N THR A 76 -7.17 0.47 1.75
CA THR A 76 -7.19 -0.98 1.90
C THR A 76 -5.91 -1.59 1.33
N ALA A 77 -5.28 -2.48 2.09
CA ALA A 77 -4.06 -3.15 1.67
C ALA A 77 -4.28 -4.65 1.55
N GLY A 78 -3.52 -5.27 0.66
CA GLY A 78 -3.52 -6.72 0.51
C GLY A 78 -2.67 -7.17 -0.66
N GLN A 79 -2.58 -8.50 -0.81
CA GLN A 79 -1.95 -9.10 -1.98
C GLN A 79 -2.98 -9.34 -3.06
N SER A 80 -2.58 -9.16 -4.32
CA SER A 80 -3.44 -9.53 -5.45
C SER A 80 -3.83 -11.01 -5.37
N ASP A 81 -5.09 -11.32 -5.64
CA ASP A 81 -5.58 -12.70 -5.72
C ASP A 81 -4.83 -13.52 -6.77
N TYR A 82 -4.21 -12.86 -7.73
CA TYR A 82 -3.44 -13.50 -8.81
C TYR A 82 -1.95 -13.65 -8.48
N SER A 83 -1.55 -13.40 -7.24
CA SER A 83 -0.19 -13.68 -6.77
C SER A 83 0.06 -15.19 -6.84
N ARG A 84 1.21 -15.60 -7.38
CA ARG A 84 1.51 -17.02 -7.58
C ARG A 84 1.87 -17.73 -6.29
N ASP A 85 2.60 -17.05 -5.41
CA ASP A 85 3.03 -17.64 -4.16
C ASP A 85 1.99 -17.42 -3.07
N THR A 86 1.53 -18.49 -2.48
CA THR A 86 0.42 -18.46 -1.50
C THR A 86 0.87 -18.41 -0.05
N ASN A 87 2.16 -18.63 0.20
CA ASN A 87 2.72 -18.69 1.56
C ASN A 87 3.55 -17.46 1.94
N VAL A 88 3.41 -16.37 1.18
CA VAL A 88 4.18 -15.16 1.40
C VAL A 88 3.39 -14.23 2.33
N THR A 89 4.06 -13.69 3.34
CA THR A 89 3.52 -12.66 4.21
C THR A 89 4.11 -11.30 3.82
N VAL A 90 3.25 -10.29 3.74
CA VAL A 90 3.66 -8.92 3.47
C VAL A 90 3.26 -8.04 4.65
N THR A 91 4.19 -7.25 5.14
CA THR A 91 3.90 -6.22 6.13
C THR A 91 3.56 -4.93 5.41
N PHE A 92 2.35 -4.45 5.65
CA PHE A 92 1.86 -3.16 5.16
C PHE A 92 1.90 -2.17 6.30
N GLU A 93 2.54 -1.03 6.09
CA GLU A 93 2.79 -0.06 7.14
C GLU A 93 2.47 1.34 6.66
N ILE A 94 1.75 2.10 7.50
CA ILE A 94 1.50 3.52 7.26
C ILE A 94 2.23 4.31 8.35
N SER A 95 3.07 5.24 7.94
CA SER A 95 3.89 6.03 8.86
C SER A 95 3.87 7.51 8.52
N ASP A 96 4.28 8.32 9.48
CA ASP A 96 4.64 9.71 9.28
C ASP A 96 6.15 9.75 9.03
N PRO A 97 6.60 10.02 7.78
CA PRO A 97 8.03 9.98 7.47
C PRO A 97 8.82 11.15 8.07
N ILE A 98 8.15 12.19 8.52
CA ILE A 98 8.82 13.36 9.13
C ILE A 98 9.20 13.06 10.58
N SER A 99 8.28 12.48 11.35
CA SER A 99 8.54 12.07 12.73
C SER A 99 9.09 10.64 12.84
N ASP A 100 9.07 9.89 11.73
CA ASP A 100 9.45 8.48 11.68
C ASP A 100 8.58 7.59 12.58
N LYS A 101 7.32 7.98 12.77
CA LYS A 101 6.38 7.27 13.62
C LYS A 101 5.47 6.38 12.78
N VAL A 102 5.39 5.09 13.15
CA VAL A 102 4.42 4.17 12.58
C VAL A 102 3.03 4.50 13.13
N LEU A 103 2.08 4.74 12.24
CA LEU A 103 0.71 5.07 12.61
C LEU A 103 -0.17 3.82 12.69
N ASP A 104 0.02 2.88 11.78
CA ASP A 104 -0.63 1.57 11.82
C ASP A 104 0.13 0.60 10.91
N SER A 105 -0.05 -0.69 11.14
CA SER A 105 0.56 -1.74 10.32
C SER A 105 -0.23 -3.04 10.42
N ALA A 106 -0.05 -3.90 9.41
CA ALA A 106 -0.63 -5.24 9.40
C ALA A 106 0.24 -6.17 8.57
N SER A 107 0.35 -7.41 9.00
CA SER A 107 1.00 -8.47 8.22
C SER A 107 -0.09 -9.32 7.59
N LEU A 108 -0.12 -9.37 6.27
CA LEU A 108 -1.20 -9.99 5.51
C LEU A 108 -0.67 -11.08 4.58
N ARG A 109 -1.39 -12.17 4.50
CA ARG A 109 -1.18 -13.25 3.55
C ARG A 109 -2.17 -13.13 2.40
N LEU A 110 -2.04 -14.00 1.40
CA LEU A 110 -2.99 -14.07 0.30
C LEU A 110 -4.42 -14.30 0.85
N ASN A 111 -5.40 -13.65 0.24
CA ASN A 111 -6.81 -13.69 0.61
C ASN A 111 -7.13 -12.99 1.94
N GLU A 112 -6.23 -12.16 2.43
CA GLU A 112 -6.45 -11.28 3.57
C GLU A 112 -6.40 -9.83 3.11
N ALA A 113 -7.28 -9.00 3.67
CA ALA A 113 -7.33 -7.56 3.40
C ALA A 113 -7.43 -6.79 4.72
N LYS A 114 -6.82 -5.61 4.74
CA LYS A 114 -6.91 -4.72 5.90
C LYS A 114 -7.29 -3.33 5.43
N GLU A 115 -8.40 -2.80 5.95
CA GLU A 115 -8.74 -1.40 5.80
C GLU A 115 -8.11 -0.62 6.94
N PHE A 116 -7.26 0.35 6.60
CA PHE A 116 -6.68 1.27 7.55
C PHE A 116 -7.52 2.54 7.62
N SER A 117 -7.68 3.07 8.83
CA SER A 117 -8.30 4.37 9.05
C SER A 117 -7.40 5.16 10.01
N ILE A 118 -6.82 6.23 9.52
CA ILE A 118 -5.78 6.99 10.22
C ILE A 118 -6.27 8.41 10.47
N ASP A 119 -6.10 8.89 11.71
CA ASP A 119 -6.28 10.30 12.02
C ASP A 119 -5.05 11.05 11.51
N VAL A 120 -5.25 11.93 10.52
CA VAL A 120 -4.18 12.69 9.88
C VAL A 120 -4.23 14.18 10.20
N SER A 121 -5.05 14.59 11.16
CA SER A 121 -5.25 16.01 11.47
C SER A 121 -3.97 16.75 11.88
N SER A 122 -2.96 16.03 12.37
CA SER A 122 -1.66 16.58 12.73
C SER A 122 -0.50 15.99 11.94
N VAL A 123 -0.79 15.27 10.87
CA VAL A 123 0.21 14.56 10.07
C VAL A 123 0.37 15.27 8.73
N PRO A 124 1.55 15.86 8.44
CA PRO A 124 1.73 16.60 7.18
C PRO A 124 2.00 15.71 5.97
N ARG A 125 2.48 14.48 6.18
CA ARG A 125 2.88 13.56 5.12
C ARG A 125 2.64 12.13 5.55
N LEU A 126 2.19 11.29 4.63
CA LEU A 126 1.99 9.86 4.87
C LEU A 126 2.88 9.02 3.95
N LYS A 127 3.41 7.95 4.51
CA LYS A 127 4.17 6.95 3.76
C LYS A 127 3.48 5.60 3.88
N MET A 128 3.12 5.01 2.74
CA MET A 128 2.60 3.65 2.64
C MET A 128 3.72 2.75 2.17
N LYS A 129 4.10 1.78 2.98
CA LYS A 129 5.20 0.87 2.70
C LYS A 129 4.72 -0.58 2.72
N ALA A 130 5.16 -1.35 1.75
CA ALA A 130 4.98 -2.80 1.75
C ALA A 130 6.35 -3.48 1.80
N LEU A 131 6.50 -4.45 2.70
CA LEU A 131 7.72 -5.23 2.86
C LEU A 131 7.37 -6.71 2.81
N VAL A 132 7.99 -7.44 1.89
CA VAL A 132 7.84 -8.89 1.81
C VAL A 132 8.71 -9.53 2.88
N GLU A 133 8.07 -10.27 3.80
CA GLU A 133 8.80 -10.93 4.87
C GLU A 133 9.58 -12.14 4.36
N ALA A 134 10.71 -12.42 4.98
CA ALA A 134 11.43 -13.67 4.75
C ALA A 134 10.69 -14.82 5.45
N ALA A 135 10.78 -16.02 4.88
CA ALA A 135 10.25 -17.22 5.54
C ALA A 135 10.96 -17.44 6.89
N PRO A 136 10.30 -18.07 7.87
CA PRO A 136 10.93 -18.34 9.16
C PRO A 136 12.27 -19.06 9.00
N GLY A 137 13.31 -18.50 9.61
CA GLY A 137 14.67 -19.02 9.51
C GLY A 137 15.46 -18.59 8.29
N GLU A 138 14.86 -17.91 7.33
CA GLU A 138 15.56 -17.35 6.19
C GLU A 138 16.06 -15.95 6.51
N SER A 139 17.34 -15.71 6.24
CA SER A 139 17.97 -14.40 6.39
C SER A 139 18.36 -13.79 5.03
N ARG A 140 18.02 -14.44 3.93
CA ARG A 140 18.38 -14.04 2.58
C ARG A 140 17.16 -13.92 1.69
N LYS A 141 17.30 -13.21 0.58
CA LYS A 141 16.26 -13.12 -0.43
C LYS A 141 16.04 -14.48 -1.10
N SER A 142 14.78 -14.86 -1.27
CA SER A 142 14.38 -16.03 -2.05
C SER A 142 13.38 -15.61 -3.12
N ASN A 143 13.33 -16.36 -4.22
CA ASN A 143 12.43 -16.04 -5.33
C ASN A 143 10.98 -16.21 -4.92
N ILE A 144 10.17 -15.21 -5.23
CA ILE A 144 8.73 -15.21 -5.04
C ILE A 144 8.06 -14.56 -6.27
N SER A 145 6.74 -14.63 -6.33
CA SER A 145 5.98 -13.89 -7.33
C SER A 145 4.65 -13.47 -6.69
N ILE A 146 4.59 -12.22 -6.27
CA ILE A 146 3.38 -11.61 -5.69
C ILE A 146 3.19 -10.20 -6.20
N THR A 147 1.97 -9.69 -6.09
CA THR A 147 1.67 -8.29 -6.34
C THR A 147 1.04 -7.71 -5.10
N VAL A 148 1.61 -6.63 -4.58
CA VAL A 148 1.05 -5.88 -3.45
C VAL A 148 0.14 -4.78 -3.97
N ILE A 149 -0.97 -4.53 -3.28
CA ILE A 149 -1.96 -3.53 -3.66
C ILE A 149 -2.28 -2.63 -2.48
N TRP A 150 -2.29 -1.33 -2.75
CA TRP A 150 -2.86 -0.31 -1.89
C TRP A 150 -4.08 0.26 -2.62
N ALA A 151 -5.27 -0.03 -2.13
CA ALA A 151 -6.53 0.23 -2.83
C ALA A 151 -7.40 1.28 -2.13
N ASP A 152 -8.13 2.04 -2.92
CA ASP A 152 -9.10 3.05 -2.46
C ASP A 152 -8.53 4.06 -1.46
N PRO A 153 -7.38 4.70 -1.75
CA PRO A 153 -6.88 5.74 -0.86
C PRO A 153 -7.83 6.93 -0.86
N LYS A 154 -8.18 7.42 0.33
CA LYS A 154 -9.09 8.55 0.45
C LYS A 154 -8.74 9.41 1.66
N PHE A 155 -8.58 10.72 1.42
CA PHE A 155 -8.56 11.73 2.47
C PHE A 155 -9.97 12.32 2.64
N SER A 156 -10.34 12.56 3.87
CA SER A 156 -11.63 13.19 4.18
C SER A 156 -11.56 14.12 5.40
#